data_c0c274cbd179ed87550798e257c037ce
#
_entry.id   c0c274cbd179ed87550798e257c037ce
#
_cell.length_a   1.000
_cell.length_b   1.000
_cell.length_c   1.000
_cell.angle_alpha   90.00
_cell.angle_beta   90.00
_cell.angle_gamma   90.00
#
_symmetry.space_group_name_H-M   'P 1'
#
loop_
_entity.id
_entity.type
_entity.pdbx_description
1 polymer ?
#
loop_
_entity_poly.entity_id
_entity_poly.type
_entity_poly.pdbx_seq_one_letter_code
_entity_poly.pdbx_strand_id
1 'polypeptide(L)'
;MEKATLAAGCFWCVEAIYQQLEGVEKVESGYAGGKNANPTYKEVCTGETGHAEVIQVTYDPTKISFLQLLEIFFKVHDPTTLNRQGADEGTQYRSSVFYHNDEQKQITEDVIKELDAAGAYTNKIVTQLEPFTAFYVAEDYHQNYFNDNGDKNPYCQMVVRPKVEKFQKVFKEKLKQ
;
A
#
# COMPACT_ATOMS: atom_id res chain seq x y z
N MET A 1 -7.97 2.67 -18.17
CA MET A 1 -7.63 2.57 -16.73
C MET A 1 -6.61 1.48 -16.47
N GLU A 2 -5.65 1.75 -15.62
CA GLU A 2 -4.64 0.78 -15.23
C GLU A 2 -4.77 0.45 -13.75
N LYS A 3 -4.12 -0.63 -13.32
CA LYS A 3 -4.16 -1.09 -11.93
C LYS A 3 -2.75 -1.19 -11.35
N ALA A 4 -2.62 -0.79 -10.08
CA ALA A 4 -1.42 -0.97 -9.28
C ALA A 4 -1.81 -1.70 -8.00
N THR A 5 -1.05 -2.73 -7.62
CA THR A 5 -1.29 -3.51 -6.40
C THR A 5 -0.09 -3.33 -5.47
N LEU A 6 -0.33 -2.71 -4.32
CA LEU A 6 0.73 -2.24 -3.43
C LEU A 6 0.49 -2.72 -2.00
N ALA A 7 1.54 -3.17 -1.34
CA ALA A 7 1.54 -3.58 0.06
C ALA A 7 2.45 -2.66 0.86
N ALA A 8 1.89 -1.91 1.79
CA ALA A 8 2.61 -0.91 2.59
C ALA A 8 2.22 -0.96 4.07
N GLY A 9 2.00 -2.15 4.61
CA GLY A 9 1.55 -2.35 5.97
C GLY A 9 0.03 -2.38 6.06
N CYS A 10 -0.54 -1.80 7.11
CA CYS A 10 -1.97 -1.80 7.33
C CYS A 10 -2.72 -1.12 6.17
N PHE A 11 -3.62 -1.84 5.50
CA PHE A 11 -4.34 -1.31 4.34
C PHE A 11 -5.34 -0.20 4.69
N TRP A 12 -5.75 -0.06 5.95
CA TRP A 12 -6.63 1.05 6.36
C TRP A 12 -5.98 2.41 6.12
N CYS A 13 -4.68 2.55 6.44
CA CYS A 13 -3.91 3.77 6.21
C CYS A 13 -3.74 4.03 4.72
N VAL A 14 -3.30 3.00 4.01
CA VAL A 14 -2.90 3.11 2.61
C VAL A 14 -4.12 3.40 1.74
N GLU A 15 -5.25 2.72 2.00
CA GLU A 15 -6.51 2.99 1.31
C GLU A 15 -6.94 4.44 1.47
N ALA A 16 -6.95 4.95 2.70
CA ALA A 16 -7.36 6.32 2.99
C ALA A 16 -6.50 7.35 2.25
N ILE A 17 -5.20 7.09 2.16
CA ILE A 17 -4.26 7.97 1.47
C ILE A 17 -4.52 7.98 -0.04
N TYR A 18 -4.58 6.81 -0.67
CA TYR A 18 -4.71 6.72 -2.12
C TYR A 18 -6.08 7.16 -2.64
N GLN A 19 -7.13 7.02 -1.83
CA GLN A 19 -8.47 7.50 -2.20
C GLN A 19 -8.51 9.01 -2.44
N GLN A 20 -7.61 9.76 -1.85
CA GLN A 20 -7.58 11.23 -1.94
C GLN A 20 -6.83 11.76 -3.17
N LEU A 21 -6.15 10.89 -3.90
CA LEU A 21 -5.31 11.32 -5.03
C LEU A 21 -6.13 11.60 -6.28
N GLU A 22 -5.84 12.73 -6.93
CA GLU A 22 -6.41 13.04 -8.23
C GLU A 22 -5.92 12.03 -9.26
N GLY A 23 -6.84 11.50 -10.08
CA GLY A 23 -6.52 10.45 -11.06
C GLY A 23 -6.77 9.04 -10.57
N VAL A 24 -6.94 8.85 -9.26
CA VAL A 24 -7.30 7.55 -8.68
C VAL A 24 -8.83 7.43 -8.69
N GLU A 25 -9.32 6.45 -9.43
CA GLU A 25 -10.76 6.23 -9.60
C GLU A 25 -11.34 5.29 -8.55
N LYS A 26 -10.57 4.29 -8.14
CA LYS A 26 -11.02 3.28 -7.19
C LYS A 26 -9.84 2.73 -6.39
N VAL A 27 -10.07 2.47 -5.11
CA VAL A 27 -9.13 1.77 -4.24
C VAL A 27 -9.88 0.67 -3.51
N GLU A 28 -9.38 -0.56 -3.62
CA GLU A 28 -9.94 -1.71 -2.91
C GLU A 28 -8.88 -2.31 -2.00
N SER A 29 -9.21 -2.51 -0.73
CA SER A 29 -8.38 -3.24 0.20
C SER A 29 -8.56 -4.74 0.02
N GLY A 30 -7.48 -5.50 0.14
CA GLY A 30 -7.54 -6.94 -0.07
C GLY A 30 -6.25 -7.66 0.29
N TYR A 31 -6.11 -8.85 -0.26
CA TYR A 31 -4.99 -9.75 0.03
C TYR A 31 -4.37 -10.27 -1.26
N ALA A 32 -3.05 -10.39 -1.29
CA ALA A 32 -2.32 -10.90 -2.45
C ALA A 32 -1.00 -11.55 -2.04
N GLY A 33 -0.47 -12.40 -2.90
CA GLY A 33 0.86 -12.98 -2.75
C GLY A 33 0.93 -14.25 -1.92
N GLY A 34 -0.19 -14.74 -1.39
CA GLY A 34 -0.26 -15.94 -0.57
C GLY A 34 -0.75 -17.16 -1.32
N LYS A 35 -0.99 -18.24 -0.55
CA LYS A 35 -1.35 -19.55 -1.08
C LYS A 35 -2.85 -19.83 -1.08
N ASN A 36 -3.58 -19.25 -0.13
CA ASN A 36 -4.98 -19.58 0.10
C ASN A 36 -5.88 -18.73 -0.81
N ALA A 37 -6.80 -19.39 -1.52
CA ALA A 37 -7.84 -18.68 -2.27
C ALA A 37 -8.90 -18.14 -1.30
N ASN A 38 -9.39 -16.94 -1.56
CA ASN A 38 -10.45 -16.29 -0.77
C ASN A 38 -10.18 -16.32 0.76
N PRO A 39 -9.00 -15.85 1.21
CA PRO A 39 -8.68 -15.86 2.63
C PRO A 39 -9.56 -14.88 3.41
N THR A 40 -9.77 -15.16 4.70
CA THR A 40 -10.38 -14.20 5.62
C THR A 40 -9.29 -13.36 6.28
N TYR A 41 -9.66 -12.20 6.82
CA TYR A 41 -8.76 -11.35 7.59
C TYR A 41 -8.12 -12.12 8.75
N LYS A 42 -8.92 -12.91 9.44
CA LYS A 42 -8.47 -13.74 10.56
C LYS A 42 -7.40 -14.75 10.13
N GLU A 43 -7.60 -15.40 8.98
CA GLU A 43 -6.60 -16.32 8.41
C GLU A 43 -5.31 -15.60 8.03
N VAL A 44 -5.41 -14.44 7.39
CA VAL A 44 -4.24 -13.64 7.00
C VAL A 44 -3.44 -13.20 8.23
N CYS A 45 -4.11 -12.83 9.31
CA CYS A 45 -3.47 -12.40 10.55
C CYS A 45 -2.67 -13.49 11.26
N THR A 46 -2.90 -14.77 10.92
CA THR A 46 -2.07 -15.87 11.46
C THR A 46 -0.66 -15.86 10.88
N GLY A 47 -0.46 -15.21 9.72
CA GLY A 47 0.80 -15.23 9.00
C GLY A 47 1.05 -16.50 8.21
N GLU A 48 0.15 -17.48 8.28
CA GLU A 48 0.34 -18.80 7.63
C GLU A 48 -0.11 -18.83 6.17
N THR A 49 -1.00 -17.90 5.75
CA THR A 49 -1.47 -17.86 4.36
C THR A 49 -0.41 -17.35 3.39
N GLY A 50 0.58 -16.60 3.88
CA GLY A 50 1.57 -15.91 3.03
C GLY A 50 1.03 -14.67 2.33
N HIS A 51 -0.24 -14.32 2.49
CA HIS A 51 -0.81 -13.11 1.90
C HIS A 51 -0.33 -11.86 2.60
N ALA A 52 -0.14 -10.78 1.82
CA ALA A 52 0.04 -9.44 2.35
C ALA A 52 -1.28 -8.69 2.30
N GLU A 53 -1.48 -7.77 3.24
CA GLU A 53 -2.52 -6.77 3.13
C GLU A 53 -2.11 -5.80 2.04
N VAL A 54 -2.95 -5.64 1.02
CA VAL A 54 -2.66 -4.80 -0.13
C VAL A 54 -3.83 -3.88 -0.45
N ILE A 55 -3.54 -2.83 -1.20
CA ILE A 55 -4.57 -2.09 -1.91
C ILE A 55 -4.40 -2.34 -3.40
N GLN A 56 -5.50 -2.39 -4.12
CA GLN A 56 -5.49 -2.36 -5.57
C GLN A 56 -6.06 -1.02 -6.02
N VAL A 57 -5.22 -0.24 -6.68
CA VAL A 57 -5.56 1.11 -7.14
C VAL A 57 -5.90 1.04 -8.62
N THR A 58 -7.09 1.52 -8.98
CA THR A 58 -7.48 1.72 -10.37
C THR A 58 -7.29 3.20 -10.67
N TYR A 59 -6.46 3.53 -11.64
CA TYR A 59 -6.07 4.91 -11.91
C TYR A 59 -6.09 5.24 -13.39
N ASP A 60 -6.24 6.54 -13.67
CA ASP A 60 -6.17 7.08 -15.02
C ASP A 60 -4.73 7.52 -15.31
N PRO A 61 -3.99 6.80 -16.18
CA PRO A 61 -2.58 7.10 -16.44
C PRO A 61 -2.36 8.45 -17.12
N THR A 62 -3.41 9.10 -17.62
CA THR A 62 -3.30 10.45 -18.18
C THR A 62 -3.29 11.52 -17.09
N LYS A 63 -3.74 11.20 -15.88
CA LYS A 63 -3.83 12.12 -14.74
C LYS A 63 -2.77 11.85 -13.68
N ILE A 64 -2.47 10.58 -13.42
CA ILE A 64 -1.44 10.18 -12.47
C ILE A 64 -0.70 8.95 -13.03
N SER A 65 0.62 8.98 -12.97
CA SER A 65 1.45 7.88 -13.47
C SER A 65 1.73 6.84 -12.40
N PHE A 66 2.11 5.65 -12.82
CA PHE A 66 2.58 4.60 -11.91
C PHE A 66 3.79 5.08 -11.09
N LEU A 67 4.70 5.83 -11.72
CA LEU A 67 5.86 6.41 -11.02
C LEU A 67 5.42 7.33 -9.88
N GLN A 68 4.41 8.16 -10.09
CA GLN A 68 3.88 9.04 -9.05
C GLN A 68 3.24 8.24 -7.91
N LEU A 69 2.53 7.17 -8.23
CA LEU A 69 1.97 6.26 -7.21
C LEU A 69 3.09 5.62 -6.38
N LEU A 70 4.19 5.23 -7.01
CA LEU A 70 5.36 4.67 -6.31
C LEU A 70 6.09 5.70 -5.45
N GLU A 71 6.20 6.94 -5.90
CA GLU A 71 6.81 8.00 -5.10
C GLU A 71 6.06 8.18 -3.79
N ILE A 72 4.74 8.15 -3.85
CA ILE A 72 3.89 8.23 -2.67
C ILE A 72 4.06 6.98 -1.80
N PHE A 73 4.08 5.80 -2.43
CA PHE A 73 4.28 4.52 -1.75
C PHE A 73 5.52 4.53 -0.85
N PHE A 74 6.67 4.99 -1.37
CA PHE A 74 7.91 5.02 -0.62
C PHE A 74 7.96 6.13 0.46
N LYS A 75 7.04 7.09 0.41
CA LYS A 75 6.98 8.16 1.42
C LYS A 75 5.98 7.90 2.54
N VAL A 76 4.96 7.08 2.29
CA VAL A 76 3.88 6.85 3.27
C VAL A 76 4.15 5.69 4.22
N HIS A 77 5.19 4.92 3.99
CA HIS A 77 5.57 3.81 4.87
C HIS A 77 7.09 3.67 4.95
N ASP A 78 7.57 2.82 5.86
CA ASP A 78 8.99 2.52 5.97
C ASP A 78 9.31 1.28 5.11
N PRO A 79 10.00 1.44 3.97
CA PRO A 79 10.32 0.32 3.10
C PRO A 79 11.58 -0.44 3.52
N THR A 80 12.13 -0.15 4.70
CA THR A 80 13.40 -0.71 5.18
C THR A 80 13.25 -1.76 6.28
N THR A 81 12.01 -2.03 6.72
CA THR A 81 11.73 -3.02 7.77
C THR A 81 11.12 -4.28 7.18
N LEU A 82 11.83 -5.40 7.30
CA LEU A 82 11.39 -6.68 6.73
C LEU A 82 10.19 -7.23 7.51
N ASN A 83 9.11 -7.54 6.80
CA ASN A 83 7.88 -8.12 7.35
C ASN A 83 7.36 -7.35 8.57
N ARG A 84 7.52 -6.05 8.56
CA ARG A 84 7.07 -5.19 9.66
C ARG A 84 6.79 -3.78 9.14
N GLN A 85 5.79 -3.15 9.74
CA GLN A 85 5.52 -1.73 9.50
C GLN A 85 5.15 -1.08 10.83
N GLY A 86 6.09 -0.30 11.40
CA GLY A 86 5.92 0.28 12.71
C GLY A 86 5.77 -0.79 13.80
N ALA A 87 4.67 -0.77 14.52
CA ALA A 87 4.36 -1.75 15.57
C ALA A 87 3.71 -3.03 15.02
N ASP A 88 3.30 -3.04 13.76
CA ASP A 88 2.65 -4.20 13.12
C ASP A 88 3.71 -5.16 12.58
N GLU A 89 3.79 -6.36 13.15
CA GLU A 89 4.75 -7.40 12.73
C GLU A 89 4.04 -8.58 12.07
N GLY A 90 4.67 -9.12 11.02
CA GLY A 90 4.19 -10.29 10.30
C GLY A 90 4.34 -10.13 8.80
N THR A 91 4.34 -11.24 8.07
CA THR A 91 4.47 -11.26 6.61
C THR A 91 3.31 -10.52 5.92
N GLN A 92 2.15 -10.46 6.57
CA GLN A 92 0.98 -9.74 6.06
C GLN A 92 1.19 -8.22 6.00
N TYR A 93 2.16 -7.69 6.73
CA TYR A 93 2.48 -6.26 6.76
C TYR A 93 3.75 -5.92 5.97
N ARG A 94 4.24 -6.84 5.14
CA ARG A 94 5.46 -6.61 4.37
C ARG A 94 5.29 -5.53 3.31
N SER A 95 6.37 -4.86 2.98
CA SER A 95 6.44 -3.90 1.87
C SER A 95 6.62 -4.67 0.56
N SER A 96 5.71 -4.52 -0.38
CA SER A 96 5.79 -5.22 -1.66
C SER A 96 5.06 -4.47 -2.77
N VAL A 97 5.57 -4.59 -3.98
CA VAL A 97 4.90 -4.13 -5.20
C VAL A 97 4.59 -5.37 -6.04
N PHE A 98 3.31 -5.57 -6.34
CA PHE A 98 2.86 -6.68 -7.19
C PHE A 98 2.69 -6.13 -8.60
N TYR A 99 3.68 -6.36 -9.46
CA TYR A 99 3.66 -5.79 -10.81
C TYR A 99 2.70 -6.54 -11.73
N HIS A 100 1.93 -5.78 -12.51
CA HIS A 100 0.96 -6.31 -13.47
C HIS A 100 1.58 -6.49 -14.87
N ASN A 101 2.72 -5.85 -15.13
CA ASN A 101 3.41 -5.91 -16.41
C ASN A 101 4.90 -5.58 -16.22
N ASP A 102 5.68 -5.78 -17.27
CA ASP A 102 7.13 -5.55 -17.23
C ASP A 102 7.50 -4.09 -17.02
N GLU A 103 6.68 -3.17 -17.51
CA GLU A 103 6.89 -1.72 -17.31
C GLU A 103 6.85 -1.36 -15.83
N GLN A 104 5.83 -1.85 -15.12
CA GLN A 104 5.71 -1.62 -13.67
C GLN A 104 6.90 -2.23 -12.91
N LYS A 105 7.32 -3.42 -13.31
CA LYS A 105 8.49 -4.08 -12.72
C LYS A 105 9.75 -3.23 -12.90
N GLN A 106 9.99 -2.77 -14.12
CA GLN A 106 11.20 -1.98 -14.43
C GLN A 106 11.20 -0.64 -13.71
N ILE A 107 10.07 0.06 -13.68
CA ILE A 107 9.94 1.34 -12.96
C ILE A 107 10.25 1.14 -11.48
N THR A 108 9.72 0.09 -10.87
CA THR A 108 9.93 -0.21 -9.44
C THR A 108 11.39 -0.52 -9.16
N GLU A 109 12.03 -1.34 -9.98
CA GLU A 109 13.46 -1.66 -9.85
C GLU A 109 14.32 -0.40 -9.91
N ASP A 110 14.03 0.48 -10.86
CA ASP A 110 14.77 1.72 -11.07
C ASP A 110 14.61 2.67 -9.88
N VAL A 111 13.39 2.82 -9.37
CA VAL A 111 13.12 3.69 -8.21
C VAL A 111 13.84 3.19 -6.96
N ILE A 112 13.79 1.88 -6.69
CA ILE A 112 14.49 1.29 -5.55
C ILE A 112 16.00 1.54 -5.65
N LYS A 113 16.57 1.32 -6.82
CA LYS A 113 17.99 1.54 -7.09
C LYS A 113 18.40 2.98 -6.85
N GLU A 114 17.62 3.93 -7.34
CA GLU A 114 17.88 5.36 -7.17
C GLU A 114 17.80 5.78 -5.71
N LEU A 115 16.79 5.31 -4.98
CA LEU A 115 16.62 5.64 -3.56
C LEU A 115 17.75 5.08 -2.70
N ASP A 116 18.17 3.84 -2.94
CA ASP A 116 19.29 3.23 -2.24
C ASP A 116 20.61 3.95 -2.55
N ALA A 117 20.85 4.28 -3.82
CA ALA A 117 22.07 4.99 -4.24
C ALA A 117 22.14 6.41 -3.70
N ALA A 118 20.98 7.07 -3.57
CA ALA A 118 20.92 8.43 -3.02
C ALA A 118 20.99 8.48 -1.50
N GLY A 119 20.94 7.34 -0.82
CA GLY A 119 20.93 7.29 0.65
C GLY A 119 19.67 7.91 1.24
N ALA A 120 18.53 7.76 0.55
CA ALA A 120 17.25 8.35 0.98
C ALA A 120 16.79 7.82 2.34
N TYR A 121 17.19 6.60 2.69
CA TYR A 121 16.88 5.96 3.96
C TYR A 121 18.19 5.54 4.66
N THR A 122 18.16 5.50 5.99
CA THR A 122 19.32 5.06 6.79
C THR A 122 19.68 3.60 6.51
N ASN A 123 18.65 2.76 6.32
CA ASN A 123 18.84 1.34 6.01
C ASN A 123 18.46 1.07 4.56
N LYS A 124 18.87 -0.09 4.06
CA LYS A 124 18.57 -0.52 2.70
C LYS A 124 17.08 -0.84 2.55
N ILE A 125 16.52 -0.53 1.37
CA ILE A 125 15.12 -0.87 1.04
C ILE A 125 14.98 -2.38 0.92
N VAL A 126 13.97 -2.94 1.60
CA VAL A 126 13.65 -4.37 1.59
C VAL A 126 12.32 -4.66 0.89
N THR A 127 11.73 -3.68 0.22
CA THR A 127 10.51 -3.85 -0.56
C THR A 127 10.66 -4.99 -1.55
N GLN A 128 9.72 -5.94 -1.53
CA GLN A 128 9.73 -7.07 -2.44
C GLN A 128 9.07 -6.68 -3.77
N LEU A 129 9.49 -7.32 -4.84
CA LEU A 129 8.94 -7.12 -6.16
C LEU A 129 8.38 -8.48 -6.61
N GLU A 130 7.05 -8.61 -6.53
CA GLU A 130 6.36 -9.88 -6.76
C GLU A 130 5.48 -9.79 -8.00
N PRO A 131 5.39 -10.87 -8.81
CA PRO A 131 4.45 -10.87 -9.94
C PRO A 131 3.01 -10.93 -9.42
N PHE A 132 2.13 -10.13 -10.01
CA PHE A 132 0.72 -10.20 -9.68
C PHE A 132 0.11 -11.50 -10.21
N THR A 133 -0.51 -12.28 -9.34
CA THR A 133 -1.19 -13.51 -9.72
C THR A 133 -2.67 -13.46 -9.42
N ALA A 134 -3.04 -13.08 -8.20
CA ALA A 134 -4.44 -12.98 -7.79
C ALA A 134 -4.60 -11.94 -6.68
N PHE A 135 -5.74 -11.28 -6.69
CA PHE A 135 -6.14 -10.33 -5.67
C PHE A 135 -7.50 -10.78 -5.11
N TYR A 136 -7.58 -10.88 -3.80
CA TYR A 136 -8.81 -11.25 -3.11
C TYR A 136 -9.30 -10.04 -2.31
N VAL A 137 -10.46 -9.51 -2.67
CA VAL A 137 -11.05 -8.35 -2.01
C VAL A 137 -11.29 -8.67 -0.53
N ALA A 138 -10.86 -7.79 0.36
CA ALA A 138 -11.09 -7.94 1.79
C ALA A 138 -12.58 -7.77 2.12
N GLU A 139 -12.95 -8.20 3.30
CA GLU A 139 -14.34 -8.11 3.79
C GLU A 139 -14.85 -6.67 3.71
N ASP A 140 -16.14 -6.50 3.49
CA ASP A 140 -16.75 -5.17 3.30
C ASP A 140 -16.46 -4.20 4.43
N TYR A 141 -16.37 -4.69 5.67
CA TYR A 141 -16.08 -3.83 6.82
C TYR A 141 -14.67 -3.25 6.82
N HIS A 142 -13.74 -3.78 6.00
CA HIS A 142 -12.40 -3.22 5.82
C HIS A 142 -12.38 -2.14 4.74
N GLN A 143 -13.32 -2.17 3.80
CA GLN A 143 -13.37 -1.20 2.72
C GLN A 143 -13.74 0.17 3.30
N ASN A 144 -12.96 1.20 2.96
CA ASN A 144 -13.17 2.57 3.44
C ASN A 144 -13.16 2.69 4.97
N TYR A 145 -12.42 1.80 5.64
CA TYR A 145 -12.47 1.63 7.09
C TYR A 145 -12.11 2.91 7.85
N PHE A 146 -11.07 3.61 7.45
CA PHE A 146 -10.65 4.84 8.14
C PHE A 146 -11.74 5.93 8.06
N ASN A 147 -12.33 6.13 6.89
CA ASN A 147 -13.38 7.14 6.73
C ASN A 147 -14.61 6.80 7.56
N ASP A 148 -14.96 5.51 7.66
CA ASP A 148 -16.15 5.06 8.39
C ASP A 148 -15.93 4.95 9.90
N ASN A 149 -14.71 4.61 10.34
CA ASN A 149 -14.42 4.23 11.73
C ASN A 149 -13.29 5.03 12.39
N GLY A 150 -12.71 6.00 11.70
CA GLY A 150 -11.55 6.74 12.19
C GLY A 150 -11.76 7.42 13.54
N ASP A 151 -12.97 7.87 13.81
CA ASP A 151 -13.32 8.54 15.08
C ASP A 151 -13.71 7.56 16.19
N LYS A 152 -13.96 6.30 15.86
CA LYS A 152 -14.45 5.28 16.80
C LYS A 152 -13.39 4.29 17.23
N ASN A 153 -12.38 4.05 16.38
CA ASN A 153 -11.35 3.04 16.62
C ASN A 153 -10.09 3.70 17.17
N PRO A 154 -9.63 3.32 18.38
CA PRO A 154 -8.41 3.91 18.96
C PRO A 154 -7.17 3.75 18.08
N TYR A 155 -7.01 2.63 17.39
CA TYR A 155 -5.90 2.42 16.47
C TYR A 155 -5.93 3.44 15.33
N CYS A 156 -7.12 3.69 14.76
CA CYS A 156 -7.27 4.68 13.70
C CYS A 156 -6.94 6.09 14.18
N GLN A 157 -7.29 6.44 15.42
CA GLN A 157 -6.99 7.76 15.96
C GLN A 157 -5.50 7.92 16.30
N MET A 158 -4.88 6.91 16.86
CA MET A 158 -3.49 6.99 17.35
C MET A 158 -2.45 6.69 16.29
N VAL A 159 -2.74 5.82 15.33
CA VAL A 159 -1.77 5.33 14.34
C VAL A 159 -2.12 5.77 12.93
N VAL A 160 -3.36 5.54 12.49
CA VAL A 160 -3.76 5.78 11.09
C VAL A 160 -3.93 7.28 10.81
N ARG A 161 -4.67 7.99 11.66
CA ARG A 161 -4.97 9.41 11.46
C ARG A 161 -3.71 10.28 11.35
N PRO A 162 -2.69 10.15 12.23
CA PRO A 162 -1.47 10.95 12.09
C PRO A 162 -0.76 10.73 10.75
N LYS A 163 -0.77 9.49 10.25
CA LYS A 163 -0.17 9.17 8.94
C LYS A 163 -0.93 9.83 7.79
N VAL A 164 -2.26 9.77 7.84
CA VAL A 164 -3.12 10.38 6.82
C VAL A 164 -2.97 11.89 6.83
N GLU A 165 -2.97 12.52 8.00
CA GLU A 165 -2.80 13.97 8.13
C GLU A 165 -1.43 14.43 7.66
N LYS A 166 -0.38 13.69 7.97
CA LYS A 166 0.98 13.97 7.49
C LYS A 166 1.04 13.89 5.97
N PHE A 167 0.41 12.89 5.38
CA PHE A 167 0.32 12.74 3.95
C PHE A 167 -0.39 13.94 3.31
N GLN A 168 -1.55 14.33 3.84
CA GLN A 168 -2.31 15.46 3.33
C GLN A 168 -1.49 16.75 3.33
N LYS A 169 -0.67 16.94 4.35
CA LYS A 169 0.19 18.11 4.47
C LYS A 169 1.33 18.11 3.43
N VAL A 170 1.94 16.94 3.20
CA VAL A 170 3.08 16.80 2.29
C VAL A 170 2.66 16.80 0.82
N PHE A 171 1.52 16.18 0.51
CA PHE A 171 1.06 15.96 -0.88
C PHE A 171 -0.17 16.78 -1.24
N LYS A 172 -0.36 17.91 -0.60
CA LYS A 172 -1.54 18.78 -0.79
C LYS A 172 -1.89 19.03 -2.25
N GLU A 173 -0.89 19.21 -3.10
CA GLU A 173 -1.08 19.49 -4.53
C GLU A 173 -1.64 18.29 -5.33
N LYS A 174 -1.49 17.08 -4.81
CA LYS A 174 -1.92 15.85 -5.47
C LYS A 174 -3.30 15.37 -5.04
N LEU A 175 -3.93 16.06 -4.10
CA LEU A 175 -5.23 15.67 -3.57
C LEU A 175 -6.38 16.08 -4.48
N LYS A 176 -7.46 15.32 -4.44
CA LYS A 176 -8.73 15.67 -5.09
C LYS A 176 -9.26 16.96 -4.47
N GLN A 177 -9.78 17.81 -5.31
CA GLN A 177 -10.41 19.04 -4.89
C GLN A 177 -11.92 18.86 -4.70
#